data_0962249a406c0c4a84b83b87f1c7991a
#
_entry.id   0962249a406c0c4a84b83b87f1c7991a
#
_cell.length_a   1.000
_cell.length_b   1.000
_cell.length_c   1.000
_cell.angle_alpha   90.00
_cell.angle_beta   90.00
_cell.angle_gamma   90.00
#
_symmetry.space_group_name_H-M   'P 1'
#
loop_
_entity.id
_entity.type
_entity.pdbx_description
1 polymer ?
#
loop_
_entity_poly.entity_id
_entity_poly.type
_entity_poly.pdbx_seq_one_letter_code
_entity_poly.pdbx_strand_id
1 'polypeptide(L)'
;MSKRILIVEDEKNLARFVSLELQHEGYDVVTADNGREGLEMALEKDFDLILLDLMLPEMDGFEVTRRLQQEKDTYIMMMTARDSIMDIVAGLDRGADDYIVKPFAIEELLARIRANFRRQDIESAKNAPAKASTYRDLKLDVQNRTVVRGDEAIPLTKREFDLLNTLLSNMNQVMTREELLLQVWKYDDAIETNVVDVYIRYLRGKIDVPGKESYIQTVRGMGYVIREK
;
A
#
# COMPACT_ATOMS: atom_id res chain seq x y z
N MET A 1 19.86 8.32 -9.50
CA MET A 1 19.72 7.05 -10.24
C MET A 1 18.31 7.03 -10.82
N SER A 2 18.10 6.46 -12.03
CA SER A 2 16.78 6.29 -12.60
C SER A 2 15.98 5.30 -11.76
N LYS A 3 14.70 5.57 -11.49
CA LYS A 3 13.79 4.65 -10.80
C LYS A 3 13.47 3.47 -11.72
N ARG A 4 13.46 2.26 -11.16
CA ARG A 4 13.23 1.02 -11.90
C ARG A 4 11.81 0.52 -11.71
N ILE A 5 11.12 0.25 -12.81
CA ILE A 5 9.72 -0.20 -12.83
C ILE A 5 9.64 -1.55 -13.54
N LEU A 6 9.00 -2.53 -12.89
CA LEU A 6 8.61 -3.79 -13.52
C LEU A 6 7.15 -3.69 -13.95
N ILE A 7 6.85 -4.05 -15.19
CA ILE A 7 5.47 -4.21 -15.71
C ILE A 7 5.23 -5.70 -15.88
N VAL A 8 4.20 -6.23 -15.23
CA VAL A 8 3.74 -7.61 -15.39
C VAL A 8 2.37 -7.58 -16.03
N GLU A 9 2.31 -7.84 -17.33
CA GLU A 9 1.13 -7.64 -18.18
C GLU A 9 1.21 -8.58 -19.38
N ASP A 10 0.18 -9.40 -19.61
CA ASP A 10 0.13 -10.36 -20.70
C ASP A 10 -0.35 -9.75 -22.03
N GLU A 11 -1.06 -8.62 -21.96
CA GLU A 11 -1.45 -7.87 -23.16
C GLU A 11 -0.26 -7.07 -23.71
N LYS A 12 0.44 -7.65 -24.71
CA LYS A 12 1.69 -7.10 -25.29
C LYS A 12 1.57 -5.66 -25.76
N ASN A 13 0.40 -5.26 -26.31
CA ASN A 13 0.20 -3.90 -26.81
C ASN A 13 0.13 -2.89 -25.66
N LEU A 14 -0.57 -3.24 -24.59
CA LEU A 14 -0.67 -2.41 -23.39
C LEU A 14 0.68 -2.33 -22.67
N ALA A 15 1.34 -3.47 -22.44
CA ALA A 15 2.67 -3.52 -21.83
C ALA A 15 3.68 -2.65 -22.59
N ARG A 16 3.69 -2.75 -23.94
CA ARG A 16 4.56 -1.95 -24.80
C ARG A 16 4.23 -0.45 -24.72
N PHE A 17 2.95 -0.10 -24.79
CA PHE A 17 2.51 1.29 -24.71
C PHE A 17 2.94 1.92 -23.39
N VAL A 18 2.59 1.29 -22.26
CA VAL A 18 2.95 1.77 -20.91
C VAL A 18 4.47 1.84 -20.75
N SER A 19 5.22 0.83 -21.25
CA SER A 19 6.67 0.83 -21.19
C SER A 19 7.30 2.03 -21.92
N LEU A 20 6.82 2.36 -23.12
CA LEU A 20 7.32 3.49 -23.90
C LEU A 20 7.06 4.84 -23.22
N GLU A 21 5.86 5.01 -22.65
CA GLU A 21 5.51 6.25 -21.94
C GLU A 21 6.35 6.41 -20.65
N LEU A 22 6.57 5.31 -19.90
CA LEU A 22 7.41 5.37 -18.71
C LEU A 22 8.90 5.61 -19.05
N GLN A 23 9.41 5.01 -20.15
CA GLN A 23 10.77 5.27 -20.63
C GLN A 23 10.92 6.73 -21.07
N HIS A 24 9.89 7.31 -21.71
CA HIS A 24 9.88 8.72 -22.07
C HIS A 24 9.96 9.64 -20.84
N GLU A 25 9.32 9.26 -19.74
CA GLU A 25 9.41 9.95 -18.44
C GLU A 25 10.76 9.70 -17.72
N GLY A 26 11.67 8.90 -18.30
CA GLY A 26 13.02 8.68 -17.80
C GLY A 26 13.16 7.54 -16.79
N TYR A 27 12.16 6.65 -16.69
CA TYR A 27 12.22 5.44 -15.87
C TYR A 27 12.97 4.31 -16.58
N ASP A 28 13.63 3.42 -15.80
CA ASP A 28 14.17 2.15 -16.28
C ASP A 28 13.08 1.08 -16.19
N VAL A 29 12.64 0.56 -17.35
CA VAL A 29 11.45 -0.30 -17.42
C VAL A 29 11.81 -1.68 -17.92
N VAL A 30 11.36 -2.70 -17.17
CA VAL A 30 11.43 -4.12 -17.52
C VAL A 30 10.01 -4.65 -17.62
N THR A 31 9.77 -5.59 -18.54
CA THR A 31 8.44 -6.21 -18.73
C THR A 31 8.51 -7.72 -18.55
N ALA A 32 7.47 -8.30 -17.99
CA ALA A 32 7.19 -9.72 -17.93
C ALA A 32 5.77 -9.97 -18.48
N ASP A 33 5.55 -11.10 -19.16
CA ASP A 33 4.27 -11.39 -19.82
C ASP A 33 3.40 -12.40 -19.07
N ASN A 34 3.85 -12.85 -17.88
CA ASN A 34 3.09 -13.72 -16.99
C ASN A 34 3.49 -13.52 -15.53
N GLY A 35 2.64 -13.99 -14.61
CA GLY A 35 2.84 -13.77 -13.18
C GLY A 35 4.05 -14.53 -12.60
N ARG A 36 4.40 -15.69 -13.15
CA ARG A 36 5.56 -16.47 -12.70
C ARG A 36 6.87 -15.74 -13.02
N GLU A 37 7.06 -15.34 -14.27
CA GLU A 37 8.23 -14.58 -14.69
C GLU A 37 8.34 -13.26 -13.93
N GLY A 38 7.20 -12.54 -13.77
CA GLY A 38 7.15 -11.32 -12.99
C GLY A 38 7.62 -11.51 -11.56
N LEU A 39 7.16 -12.57 -10.88
CA LEU A 39 7.59 -12.90 -9.52
C LEU A 39 9.10 -13.24 -9.46
N GLU A 40 9.60 -14.08 -10.35
CA GLU A 40 11.01 -14.46 -10.42
C GLU A 40 11.90 -13.22 -10.60
N MET A 41 11.57 -12.37 -11.57
CA MET A 41 12.30 -11.10 -11.78
C MET A 41 12.26 -10.18 -10.56
N ALA A 42 11.08 -10.05 -9.90
CA ALA A 42 10.92 -9.21 -8.74
C ALA A 42 11.68 -9.72 -7.50
N LEU A 43 11.86 -11.03 -7.38
CA LEU A 43 12.67 -11.64 -6.31
C LEU A 43 14.18 -11.50 -6.58
N GLU A 44 14.61 -11.66 -7.82
CA GLU A 44 16.03 -11.58 -8.20
C GLU A 44 16.59 -10.15 -8.23
N LYS A 45 15.77 -9.17 -8.59
CA LYS A 45 16.18 -7.78 -8.80
C LYS A 45 15.35 -6.82 -7.92
N ASP A 46 15.92 -5.66 -7.63
CA ASP A 46 15.19 -4.62 -6.92
C ASP A 46 14.51 -3.68 -7.92
N PHE A 47 13.23 -3.44 -7.67
CA PHE A 47 12.39 -2.49 -8.39
C PHE A 47 11.80 -1.47 -7.40
N ASP A 48 11.72 -0.22 -7.82
CA ASP A 48 11.09 0.84 -7.02
C ASP A 48 9.56 0.77 -7.07
N LEU A 49 9.02 0.16 -8.15
CA LEU A 49 7.59 -0.02 -8.40
C LEU A 49 7.34 -1.24 -9.27
N ILE A 50 6.27 -1.96 -8.99
CA ILE A 50 5.74 -3.03 -9.85
C ILE A 50 4.33 -2.65 -10.29
N LEU A 51 4.11 -2.55 -11.60
CA LEU A 51 2.79 -2.48 -12.23
C LEU A 51 2.36 -3.91 -12.53
N LEU A 52 1.24 -4.36 -11.97
CA LEU A 52 0.86 -5.77 -11.96
C LEU A 52 -0.58 -5.96 -12.40
N ASP A 53 -0.81 -6.68 -13.50
CA ASP A 53 -2.17 -7.12 -13.80
C ASP A 53 -2.61 -8.24 -12.85
N LEU A 54 -3.88 -8.26 -12.54
CA LEU A 54 -4.49 -9.34 -11.76
C LEU A 54 -4.74 -10.59 -12.58
N MET A 55 -5.11 -10.44 -13.84
CA MET A 55 -5.58 -11.55 -14.69
C MET A 55 -4.45 -12.09 -15.56
N LEU A 56 -3.36 -12.52 -14.94
CA LEU A 56 -2.21 -13.06 -15.62
C LEU A 56 -2.29 -14.58 -15.82
N PRO A 57 -1.72 -15.12 -16.91
CA PRO A 57 -1.53 -16.54 -17.06
C PRO A 57 -0.50 -17.08 -16.05
N GLU A 58 -0.54 -18.39 -15.82
CA GLU A 58 0.30 -19.21 -14.94
C GLU A 58 0.18 -18.87 -13.44
N MET A 59 0.20 -17.61 -13.05
CA MET A 59 0.06 -17.16 -11.68
C MET A 59 -0.68 -15.81 -11.66
N ASP A 60 -1.82 -15.74 -10.97
CA ASP A 60 -2.58 -14.49 -10.87
C ASP A 60 -1.84 -13.43 -10.04
N GLY A 61 -2.19 -12.16 -10.27
CA GLY A 61 -1.52 -11.03 -9.62
C GLY A 61 -1.70 -11.01 -8.10
N PHE A 62 -2.74 -11.61 -7.56
CA PHE A 62 -2.91 -11.72 -6.11
C PHE A 62 -1.89 -12.67 -5.49
N GLU A 63 -1.62 -13.79 -6.14
CA GLU A 63 -0.63 -14.76 -5.66
C GLU A 63 0.80 -14.20 -5.81
N VAL A 64 1.07 -13.47 -6.91
CA VAL A 64 2.33 -12.72 -7.08
C VAL A 64 2.53 -11.75 -5.91
N THR A 65 1.53 -10.90 -5.63
CA THR A 65 1.58 -9.91 -4.54
C THR A 65 1.81 -10.59 -3.20
N ARG A 66 1.05 -11.65 -2.89
CA ARG A 66 1.15 -12.37 -1.63
C ARG A 66 2.57 -12.92 -1.38
N ARG A 67 3.18 -13.54 -2.41
CA ARG A 67 4.52 -14.11 -2.30
C ARG A 67 5.58 -13.04 -2.20
N LEU A 68 5.49 -12.02 -3.03
CA LEU A 68 6.48 -10.95 -3.05
C LEU A 68 6.55 -10.21 -1.72
N GLN A 69 5.41 -9.94 -1.11
CA GLN A 69 5.36 -9.23 0.18
C GLN A 69 5.90 -10.02 1.38
N GLN A 70 6.06 -11.34 1.25
CA GLN A 70 6.73 -12.15 2.25
C GLN A 70 8.25 -11.96 2.23
N GLU A 71 8.80 -11.54 1.08
CA GLU A 71 10.24 -11.48 0.84
C GLU A 71 10.77 -10.05 0.65
N LYS A 72 9.93 -9.15 0.09
CA LYS A 72 10.34 -7.77 -0.26
C LYS A 72 9.24 -6.75 0.02
N ASP A 73 9.63 -5.57 0.48
CA ASP A 73 8.75 -4.39 0.64
C ASP A 73 8.79 -3.50 -0.62
N THR A 74 8.43 -4.09 -1.78
CA THR A 74 8.35 -3.34 -3.04
C THR A 74 6.95 -2.79 -3.24
N TYR A 75 6.84 -1.55 -3.73
CA TYR A 75 5.55 -0.94 -4.03
C TYR A 75 4.87 -1.62 -5.21
N ILE A 76 3.63 -2.07 -4.99
CA ILE A 76 2.84 -2.77 -6.00
C ILE A 76 1.60 -1.95 -6.33
N MET A 77 1.46 -1.54 -7.60
CA MET A 77 0.25 -0.95 -8.15
C MET A 77 -0.44 -1.96 -9.06
N MET A 78 -1.65 -2.34 -8.71
CA MET A 78 -2.44 -3.25 -9.54
C MET A 78 -3.11 -2.52 -10.70
N MET A 79 -3.03 -3.08 -11.90
CA MET A 79 -3.72 -2.62 -13.11
C MET A 79 -4.69 -3.71 -13.54
N THR A 80 -6.01 -3.47 -13.55
CA THR A 80 -6.95 -4.55 -13.86
C THR A 80 -8.28 -4.05 -14.38
N ALA A 81 -8.99 -4.91 -15.13
CA ALA A 81 -10.34 -4.64 -15.59
C ALA A 81 -11.43 -4.84 -14.50
N ARG A 82 -11.04 -5.30 -13.31
CA ARG A 82 -11.98 -5.48 -12.19
C ARG A 82 -12.19 -4.14 -11.49
N ASP A 83 -13.39 -3.60 -11.61
CA ASP A 83 -13.78 -2.28 -11.11
C ASP A 83 -14.70 -2.34 -9.87
N SER A 84 -15.09 -3.54 -9.44
CA SER A 84 -15.93 -3.64 -8.25
C SER A 84 -15.18 -3.21 -6.99
N ILE A 85 -15.87 -2.54 -6.09
CA ILE A 85 -15.32 -2.13 -4.78
C ILE A 85 -14.76 -3.35 -4.02
N MET A 86 -15.40 -4.52 -4.16
CA MET A 86 -14.94 -5.74 -3.52
C MET A 86 -13.61 -6.25 -4.11
N ASP A 87 -13.39 -6.11 -5.42
CA ASP A 87 -12.14 -6.49 -6.07
C ASP A 87 -11.00 -5.52 -5.69
N ILE A 88 -11.30 -4.22 -5.66
CA ILE A 88 -10.36 -3.18 -5.22
C ILE A 88 -9.93 -3.44 -3.77
N VAL A 89 -10.89 -3.65 -2.87
CA VAL A 89 -10.63 -3.97 -1.47
C VAL A 89 -9.83 -5.27 -1.35
N ALA A 90 -10.20 -6.32 -2.10
CA ALA A 90 -9.47 -7.58 -2.07
C ALA A 90 -8.02 -7.46 -2.58
N GLY A 91 -7.75 -6.57 -3.55
CA GLY A 91 -6.41 -6.27 -4.04
C GLY A 91 -5.56 -5.57 -2.99
N LEU A 92 -6.12 -4.53 -2.40
CA LEU A 92 -5.48 -3.77 -1.33
C LEU A 92 -5.27 -4.63 -0.07
N ASP A 93 -6.22 -5.48 0.28
CA ASP A 93 -6.14 -6.41 1.42
C ASP A 93 -5.02 -7.44 1.28
N ARG A 94 -4.73 -7.84 0.04
CA ARG A 94 -3.64 -8.77 -0.27
C ARG A 94 -2.29 -8.08 -0.40
N GLY A 95 -2.27 -6.76 -0.15
CA GLY A 95 -1.07 -5.98 0.03
C GLY A 95 -0.65 -5.15 -1.17
N ALA A 96 -1.49 -4.94 -2.17
CA ALA A 96 -1.25 -3.89 -3.15
C ALA A 96 -1.25 -2.53 -2.47
N ASP A 97 -0.36 -1.67 -2.91
CA ASP A 97 -0.24 -0.31 -2.39
C ASP A 97 -1.17 0.66 -3.10
N ASP A 98 -1.51 0.37 -4.35
CA ASP A 98 -2.37 1.18 -5.20
C ASP A 98 -3.10 0.32 -6.23
N TYR A 99 -4.10 0.90 -6.88
CA TYR A 99 -4.98 0.21 -7.80
C TYR A 99 -5.42 1.16 -8.92
N ILE A 100 -5.37 0.73 -10.17
CA ILE A 100 -5.89 1.47 -11.30
C ILE A 100 -6.76 0.57 -12.17
N VAL A 101 -7.96 1.05 -12.53
CA VAL A 101 -8.93 0.28 -13.32
C VAL A 101 -8.70 0.50 -14.80
N LYS A 102 -8.63 -0.58 -15.56
CA LYS A 102 -8.58 -0.56 -17.03
C LYS A 102 -10.00 -0.37 -17.62
N PRO A 103 -10.20 0.47 -18.66
CA PRO A 103 -9.19 1.30 -19.32
C PRO A 103 -8.89 2.59 -18.52
N PHE A 104 -7.63 2.99 -18.46
CA PHE A 104 -7.17 4.20 -17.75
C PHE A 104 -6.51 5.18 -18.72
N ALA A 105 -6.51 6.46 -18.36
CA ALA A 105 -5.70 7.47 -19.03
C ALA A 105 -4.24 7.33 -18.61
N ILE A 106 -3.31 7.45 -19.56
CA ILE A 106 -1.87 7.34 -19.26
C ILE A 106 -1.43 8.44 -18.29
N GLU A 107 -2.01 9.61 -18.39
CA GLU A 107 -1.75 10.74 -17.50
C GLU A 107 -2.10 10.41 -16.04
N GLU A 108 -3.17 9.64 -15.81
CA GLU A 108 -3.56 9.17 -14.48
C GLU A 108 -2.50 8.21 -13.93
N LEU A 109 -2.08 7.21 -14.72
CA LEU A 109 -1.04 6.27 -14.30
C LEU A 109 0.26 7.02 -13.96
N LEU A 110 0.70 7.94 -14.81
CA LEU A 110 1.90 8.73 -14.59
C LEU A 110 1.78 9.63 -13.35
N ALA A 111 0.62 10.24 -13.11
CA ALA A 111 0.38 11.05 -11.92
C ALA A 111 0.49 10.22 -10.63
N ARG A 112 -0.08 8.99 -10.61
CA ARG A 112 0.01 8.06 -9.48
C ARG A 112 1.46 7.63 -9.23
N ILE A 113 2.20 7.28 -10.27
CA ILE A 113 3.63 6.91 -10.19
C ILE A 113 4.46 8.06 -9.62
N ARG A 114 4.29 9.28 -10.13
CA ARG A 114 4.99 10.47 -9.61
C ARG A 114 4.63 10.75 -8.14
N ALA A 115 3.37 10.59 -7.77
CA ALA A 115 2.94 10.77 -6.38
C ALA A 115 3.59 9.74 -5.45
N ASN A 116 3.72 8.48 -5.90
CA ASN A 116 4.40 7.43 -5.16
C ASN A 116 5.89 7.75 -4.95
N PHE A 117 6.63 8.04 -6.01
CA PHE A 117 8.07 8.31 -5.90
C PHE A 117 8.36 9.56 -5.06
N ARG A 118 7.58 10.62 -5.20
CA ARG A 118 7.69 11.79 -4.32
C ARG A 118 7.51 11.43 -2.84
N ARG A 119 6.61 10.50 -2.53
CA ARG A 119 6.41 10.00 -1.17
C ARG A 119 7.63 9.25 -0.65
N GLN A 120 8.18 8.32 -1.44
CA GLN A 120 9.41 7.59 -1.09
C GLN A 120 10.58 8.55 -0.83
N ASP A 121 10.73 9.60 -1.66
CA ASP A 121 11.79 10.60 -1.51
C ASP A 121 11.60 11.45 -0.23
N ILE A 122 10.36 11.81 0.12
CA ILE A 122 10.04 12.55 1.36
C ILE A 122 10.27 11.65 2.60
N GLU A 123 9.91 10.39 2.54
CA GLU A 123 10.12 9.42 3.63
C GLU A 123 11.62 9.15 3.81
N SER A 124 12.38 9.06 2.73
CA SER A 124 13.83 8.93 2.76
C SER A 124 14.53 10.20 3.29
N ALA A 125 14.01 11.40 2.99
CA ALA A 125 14.53 12.67 3.48
C ALA A 125 14.14 12.98 4.95
N LYS A 126 13.08 12.38 5.46
CA LYS A 126 12.62 12.48 6.86
C LYS A 126 13.37 11.55 7.82
N ASN A 127 14.40 10.84 7.37
CA ASN A 127 15.27 9.98 8.19
C ASN A 127 16.18 10.77 9.17
N ALA A 128 15.60 11.73 9.91
CA ALA A 128 16.03 12.06 11.26
C ALA A 128 15.44 10.99 12.20
N PRO A 129 16.12 10.66 13.33
CA PRO A 129 15.74 9.51 14.16
C PRO A 129 14.28 9.64 14.60
N ALA A 130 13.39 8.97 13.87
CA ALA A 130 11.98 8.90 14.21
C ALA A 130 11.88 8.10 15.53
N LYS A 131 11.46 8.76 16.60
CA LYS A 131 11.19 8.12 17.89
C LYS A 131 10.18 6.99 17.66
N ALA A 132 10.50 5.81 18.18
CA ALA A 132 9.55 4.72 18.25
C ALA A 132 8.26 5.24 18.94
N SER A 133 7.13 5.16 18.25
CA SER A 133 5.84 5.53 18.84
C SER A 133 5.38 4.40 19.73
N THR A 134 5.16 4.68 21.02
CA THR A 134 4.67 3.70 21.99
C THR A 134 3.29 4.11 22.48
N TYR A 135 2.37 3.14 22.54
CA TYR A 135 1.05 3.35 23.12
C TYR A 135 0.60 2.07 23.84
N ARG A 136 0.42 2.14 25.15
CA ARG A 136 0.20 0.97 26.03
C ARG A 136 1.36 -0.02 25.83
N ASP A 137 1.06 -1.26 25.38
CA ASP A 137 2.00 -2.33 25.09
C ASP A 137 2.35 -2.45 23.59
N LEU A 138 1.82 -1.57 22.74
CA LEU A 138 2.21 -1.45 21.33
C LEU A 138 3.46 -0.58 21.20
N LYS A 139 4.45 -1.08 20.46
CA LYS A 139 5.63 -0.33 20.03
C LYS A 139 5.71 -0.37 18.50
N LEU A 140 5.74 0.80 17.88
CA LEU A 140 5.84 0.94 16.45
C LEU A 140 7.21 1.55 16.11
N ASP A 141 8.00 0.80 15.36
CA ASP A 141 9.28 1.25 14.81
C ASP A 141 9.06 1.73 13.37
N VAL A 142 9.15 3.04 13.18
CA VAL A 142 8.91 3.66 11.88
C VAL A 142 10.03 3.35 10.89
N GLN A 143 11.27 3.20 11.36
CA GLN A 143 12.43 2.93 10.50
C GLN A 143 12.40 1.52 9.92
N ASN A 144 12.13 0.53 10.77
CA ASN A 144 12.09 -0.87 10.37
C ASN A 144 10.69 -1.32 9.95
N ARG A 145 9.67 -0.42 9.99
CA ARG A 145 8.26 -0.70 9.69
C ARG A 145 7.73 -1.91 10.46
N THR A 146 8.15 -2.06 11.71
CA THR A 146 7.74 -3.17 12.57
C THR A 146 6.83 -2.71 13.69
N VAL A 147 5.92 -3.59 14.09
CA VAL A 147 5.03 -3.40 15.22
C VAL A 147 5.15 -4.59 16.16
N VAL A 148 5.30 -4.31 17.44
CA VAL A 148 5.27 -5.35 18.47
C VAL A 148 4.24 -4.98 19.54
N ARG A 149 3.57 -5.98 20.09
CA ARG A 149 2.70 -5.86 21.26
C ARG A 149 3.31 -6.65 22.41
N GLY A 150 3.85 -5.96 23.42
CA GLY A 150 4.73 -6.60 24.41
C GLY A 150 5.97 -7.16 23.71
N ASP A 151 6.08 -8.50 23.68
CA ASP A 151 7.17 -9.23 23.01
C ASP A 151 6.72 -9.94 21.71
N GLU A 152 5.45 -9.80 21.33
CA GLU A 152 4.86 -10.43 20.14
C GLU A 152 4.95 -9.50 18.93
N ALA A 153 5.62 -9.94 17.85
CA ALA A 153 5.63 -9.22 16.59
C ALA A 153 4.27 -9.34 15.87
N ILE A 154 3.72 -8.21 15.44
CA ILE A 154 2.45 -8.16 14.72
C ILE A 154 2.73 -7.88 13.24
N PRO A 155 2.48 -8.85 12.33
CA PRO A 155 2.67 -8.63 10.91
C PRO A 155 1.57 -7.71 10.37
N LEU A 156 1.95 -6.50 9.97
CA LEU A 156 1.08 -5.55 9.31
C LEU A 156 1.48 -5.41 7.84
N THR A 157 0.48 -5.27 6.97
CA THR A 157 0.72 -4.79 5.60
C THR A 157 1.17 -3.34 5.63
N LYS A 158 1.71 -2.85 4.54
CA LYS A 158 2.18 -1.46 4.42
C LYS A 158 1.07 -0.45 4.77
N ARG A 159 -0.15 -0.66 4.25
CA ARG A 159 -1.30 0.23 4.52
C ARG A 159 -1.78 0.17 5.96
N GLU A 160 -1.81 -1.01 6.57
CA GLU A 160 -2.14 -1.15 7.99
C GLU A 160 -1.11 -0.45 8.87
N PHE A 161 0.17 -0.59 8.52
CA PHE A 161 1.25 0.11 9.22
C PHE A 161 1.11 1.63 9.08
N ASP A 162 0.89 2.15 7.87
CA ASP A 162 0.74 3.57 7.61
C ASP A 162 -0.49 4.15 8.34
N LEU A 163 -1.60 3.41 8.36
CA LEU A 163 -2.82 3.79 9.09
C LEU A 163 -2.56 3.85 10.62
N LEU A 164 -1.92 2.83 11.19
CA LEU A 164 -1.57 2.80 12.60
C LEU A 164 -0.59 3.95 12.95
N ASN A 165 0.44 4.15 12.14
CA ASN A 165 1.41 5.24 12.33
C ASN A 165 0.74 6.61 12.25
N THR A 166 -0.18 6.81 11.32
CA THR A 166 -0.94 8.05 11.19
C THR A 166 -1.78 8.32 12.44
N LEU A 167 -2.49 7.31 12.95
CA LEU A 167 -3.30 7.45 14.17
C LEU A 167 -2.44 7.67 15.41
N LEU A 168 -1.29 7.00 15.53
CA LEU A 168 -0.36 7.20 16.65
C LEU A 168 0.33 8.56 16.60
N SER A 169 0.63 9.07 15.41
CA SER A 169 1.21 10.41 15.24
C SER A 169 0.23 11.54 15.56
N ASN A 170 -1.07 11.24 15.54
CA ASN A 170 -2.16 12.19 15.84
C ASN A 170 -2.97 11.73 17.08
N MET A 171 -2.28 11.23 18.11
CA MET A 171 -2.92 10.78 19.36
C MET A 171 -3.76 11.88 19.97
N ASN A 172 -4.88 11.49 20.57
CA ASN A 172 -5.88 12.38 21.19
C ASN A 172 -6.65 13.30 20.22
N GLN A 173 -6.35 13.23 18.91
CA GLN A 173 -7.08 13.94 17.87
C GLN A 173 -8.01 12.96 17.12
N VAL A 174 -9.28 13.31 16.96
CA VAL A 174 -10.20 12.54 16.11
C VAL A 174 -9.85 12.84 14.65
N MET A 175 -9.51 11.80 13.92
CA MET A 175 -9.27 11.91 12.48
C MET A 175 -10.49 11.44 11.72
N THR A 176 -10.97 12.26 10.79
CA THR A 176 -12.10 11.90 9.93
C THR A 176 -11.68 10.83 8.92
N ARG A 177 -12.67 10.19 8.28
CA ARG A 177 -12.41 9.20 7.23
C ARG A 177 -11.69 9.82 6.04
N GLU A 178 -12.10 11.03 5.68
CA GLU A 178 -11.50 11.80 4.59
C GLU A 178 -10.04 12.16 4.90
N GLU A 179 -9.74 12.62 6.12
CA GLU A 179 -8.36 12.90 6.55
C GLU A 179 -7.49 11.66 6.54
N LEU A 180 -8.00 10.53 7.06
CA LEU A 180 -7.27 9.26 7.02
C LEU A 180 -7.08 8.77 5.60
N LEU A 181 -8.10 8.87 4.74
CA LEU A 181 -8.01 8.51 3.33
C LEU A 181 -6.92 9.36 2.65
N LEU A 182 -6.96 10.67 2.84
CA LEU A 182 -5.99 11.59 2.26
C LEU A 182 -4.57 11.33 2.77
N GLN A 183 -4.37 11.10 4.07
CA GLN A 183 -3.04 10.93 4.64
C GLN A 183 -2.43 9.55 4.36
N VAL A 184 -3.23 8.49 4.37
CA VAL A 184 -2.75 7.11 4.19
C VAL A 184 -2.80 6.68 2.73
N TRP A 185 -3.88 6.99 2.01
CA TRP A 185 -4.07 6.60 0.61
C TRP A 185 -3.75 7.71 -0.38
N LYS A 186 -3.77 8.99 0.07
CA LYS A 186 -3.44 10.19 -0.74
C LYS A 186 -4.32 10.38 -1.99
N TYR A 187 -5.58 10.00 -1.89
CA TYR A 187 -6.58 10.16 -2.94
C TYR A 187 -7.50 11.33 -2.62
N ASP A 188 -7.79 12.11 -3.65
CA ASP A 188 -8.58 13.34 -3.52
C ASP A 188 -10.06 13.18 -3.94
N ASP A 189 -10.47 12.22 -4.79
CA ASP A 189 -11.87 12.21 -5.26
C ASP A 189 -12.48 10.86 -5.71
N ALA A 190 -11.78 9.74 -5.72
CA ALA A 190 -12.27 8.52 -6.38
C ALA A 190 -12.48 7.28 -5.50
N ILE A 191 -12.04 7.28 -4.25
CA ILE A 191 -12.22 6.13 -3.33
C ILE A 191 -13.26 6.48 -2.29
N GLU A 192 -14.28 5.63 -2.16
CA GLU A 192 -15.27 5.76 -1.09
C GLU A 192 -14.60 5.64 0.28
N THR A 193 -14.98 6.51 1.21
CA THR A 193 -14.43 6.58 2.58
C THR A 193 -14.61 5.29 3.40
N ASN A 194 -15.45 4.35 2.94
CA ASN A 194 -15.66 3.03 3.55
C ASN A 194 -14.40 2.13 3.53
N VAL A 195 -13.44 2.37 2.64
CA VAL A 195 -12.12 1.69 2.66
C VAL A 195 -11.44 1.85 4.01
N VAL A 196 -11.48 3.03 4.61
CA VAL A 196 -10.91 3.28 5.94
C VAL A 196 -11.52 2.35 6.99
N ASP A 197 -12.85 2.16 6.98
CA ASP A 197 -13.56 1.31 7.94
C ASP A 197 -13.11 -0.15 7.83
N VAL A 198 -12.86 -0.63 6.61
CA VAL A 198 -12.35 -1.97 6.35
C VAL A 198 -10.96 -2.15 6.95
N TYR A 199 -10.03 -1.22 6.68
CA TYR A 199 -8.67 -1.28 7.22
C TYR A 199 -8.62 -1.13 8.74
N ILE A 200 -9.46 -0.30 9.32
CA ILE A 200 -9.61 -0.22 10.79
C ILE A 200 -10.05 -1.57 11.36
N ARG A 201 -10.98 -2.27 10.71
CA ARG A 201 -11.43 -3.60 11.14
C ARG A 201 -10.29 -4.62 11.10
N TYR A 202 -9.51 -4.65 10.01
CA TYR A 202 -8.35 -5.55 9.89
C TYR A 202 -7.28 -5.23 10.91
N LEU A 203 -6.93 -3.97 11.04
CA LEU A 203 -5.94 -3.51 12.00
C LEU A 203 -6.34 -3.90 13.44
N ARG A 204 -7.59 -3.67 13.83
CA ARG A 204 -8.13 -4.14 15.11
C ARG A 204 -8.04 -5.65 15.28
N GLY A 205 -8.37 -6.41 14.23
CA GLY A 205 -8.25 -7.87 14.26
C GLY A 205 -6.85 -8.38 14.56
N LYS A 206 -5.81 -7.58 14.25
CA LYS A 206 -4.40 -7.90 14.49
C LYS A 206 -3.88 -7.34 15.82
N ILE A 207 -4.21 -6.09 16.16
CA ILE A 207 -3.64 -5.41 17.31
C ILE A 207 -4.48 -5.55 18.58
N ASP A 208 -5.81 -5.69 18.50
CA ASP A 208 -6.66 -5.75 19.68
C ASP A 208 -6.52 -7.07 20.44
N VAL A 209 -6.72 -7.00 21.75
CA VAL A 209 -6.70 -8.15 22.65
C VAL A 209 -8.12 -8.48 23.05
N PRO A 210 -8.60 -9.74 22.88
CA PRO A 210 -9.92 -10.14 23.33
C PRO A 210 -10.17 -9.80 24.81
N GLY A 211 -11.31 -9.17 25.09
CA GLY A 211 -11.69 -8.76 26.45
C GLY A 211 -11.05 -7.48 26.96
N LYS A 212 -10.18 -6.84 26.18
CA LYS A 212 -9.64 -5.50 26.50
C LYS A 212 -10.28 -4.43 25.60
N GLU A 213 -10.16 -3.18 26.03
CA GLU A 213 -10.57 -2.04 25.22
C GLU A 213 -9.70 -1.91 23.96
N SER A 214 -10.34 -1.72 22.80
CA SER A 214 -9.64 -1.53 21.53
C SER A 214 -8.64 -0.37 21.59
N TYR A 215 -7.50 -0.53 20.93
CA TYR A 215 -6.50 0.54 20.79
C TYR A 215 -7.04 1.71 20.00
N ILE A 216 -7.83 1.44 18.96
CA ILE A 216 -8.44 2.45 18.09
C ILE A 216 -9.91 2.60 18.47
N GLN A 217 -10.33 3.79 18.90
CA GLN A 217 -11.70 4.10 19.25
C GLN A 217 -12.44 4.66 18.05
N THR A 218 -13.73 4.30 17.91
CA THR A 218 -14.63 4.90 16.91
C THR A 218 -15.39 6.06 17.53
N VAL A 219 -15.29 7.24 16.93
CA VAL A 219 -16.15 8.38 17.25
C VAL A 219 -17.26 8.42 16.22
N ARG A 220 -18.47 8.00 16.63
CA ARG A 220 -19.62 7.84 15.73
C ARG A 220 -19.90 9.12 14.94
N GLY A 221 -20.07 8.99 13.62
CA GLY A 221 -20.35 10.10 12.71
C GLY A 221 -19.13 10.99 12.40
N MET A 222 -17.98 10.78 13.05
CA MET A 222 -16.78 11.61 12.84
C MET A 222 -15.61 10.81 12.27
N GLY A 223 -15.14 9.76 12.96
CA GLY A 223 -13.96 9.03 12.51
C GLY A 223 -13.34 8.16 13.60
N TYR A 224 -12.02 8.16 13.68
CA TYR A 224 -11.24 7.28 14.54
C TYR A 224 -10.19 8.05 15.34
N VAL A 225 -9.83 7.50 16.50
CA VAL A 225 -8.84 8.13 17.40
C VAL A 225 -8.14 7.06 18.25
N ILE A 226 -6.87 7.29 18.54
CA ILE A 226 -6.14 6.64 19.64
C ILE A 226 -6.01 7.67 20.77
N ARG A 227 -6.48 7.34 21.99
CA ARG A 227 -6.46 8.25 23.14
C ARG A 227 -5.61 7.70 24.27
N GLU A 228 -4.71 8.53 24.75
CA GLU A 228 -4.14 8.30 26.09
C GLU A 228 -5.24 8.44 27.17
N LYS A 229 -5.19 7.54 28.15
CA LYS A 229 -6.03 7.64 29.35
C LYS A 229 -5.38 8.53 30.38
#